data_30ce9cf31349665a1664e565e8e64676
#
_entry.id   30ce9cf31349665a1664e565e8e64676
#
_cell.length_a   1.000
_cell.length_b   1.000
_cell.length_c   1.000
_cell.angle_alpha   90.00
_cell.angle_beta   90.00
_cell.angle_gamma   90.00
#
_symmetry.space_group_name_H-M   'P 1'
#
loop_
_entity.id
_entity.type
_entity.pdbx_description
1 polymer ?
#
loop_
_entity_poly.entity_id
_entity_poly.type
_entity_poly.pdbx_seq_one_letter_code
_entity_poly.pdbx_strand_id
1 'polypeptide(L)'
;MGSKVFVTGVGMIPFAKPGASAPYDEMGAAATRQALEDAGLGYDDIEQAYAGYVYGDSTSGQKALYKVGMTGIPVVNVNNNCSTGSTALFLARQAIASGAAECVLVLGFEQMTPGALGSVFNDRPSPFDPFDAVTDELVGMPDIPLALRYFG
;
A
#
# COMPACT_ATOMS: atom_id res chain seq x y z
N MET A 1 -9.91 -16.95 -22.10
CA MET A 1 -9.79 -17.34 -20.68
C MET A 1 -8.62 -16.53 -20.12
N GLY A 2 -8.81 -15.82 -18.99
CA GLY A 2 -7.70 -15.08 -18.40
C GLY A 2 -6.63 -16.01 -17.87
N SER A 3 -5.36 -15.61 -17.98
CA SER A 3 -4.23 -16.36 -17.42
C SER A 3 -4.42 -16.53 -15.91
N LYS A 4 -4.07 -17.70 -15.39
CA LYS A 4 -4.04 -17.93 -13.94
C LYS A 4 -2.85 -17.15 -13.36
N VAL A 5 -3.09 -16.47 -12.25
CA VAL A 5 -2.06 -15.75 -11.50
C VAL A 5 -1.95 -16.40 -10.13
N PHE A 6 -0.73 -16.62 -9.68
CA PHE A 6 -0.44 -17.30 -8.42
C PHE A 6 0.31 -16.36 -7.47
N VAL A 7 0.08 -16.50 -6.18
CA VAL A 7 0.94 -15.94 -5.14
C VAL A 7 1.97 -17.01 -4.82
N THR A 8 3.24 -16.70 -5.02
CA THR A 8 4.34 -17.65 -4.89
C THR A 8 5.09 -17.52 -3.57
N GLY A 9 5.00 -16.39 -2.91
CA GLY A 9 5.59 -16.16 -1.60
C GLY A 9 4.93 -14.99 -0.88
N VAL A 10 4.97 -15.03 0.44
CA VAL A 10 4.41 -14.03 1.34
C VAL A 10 5.39 -13.67 2.45
N GLY A 11 5.34 -12.41 2.88
CA GLY A 11 6.15 -11.92 3.99
C GLY A 11 5.41 -10.85 4.75
N MET A 12 5.55 -10.85 6.06
CA MET A 12 4.90 -9.87 6.93
C MET A 12 5.70 -9.66 8.20
N ILE A 13 5.83 -8.42 8.62
CA ILE A 13 6.34 -8.09 9.96
C ILE A 13 5.17 -7.85 10.93
N PRO A 14 5.37 -8.02 12.24
CA PRO A 14 4.34 -7.72 13.24
C PRO A 14 3.88 -6.26 13.19
N PHE A 15 2.58 -6.02 13.33
CA PHE A 15 2.05 -4.69 13.50
C PHE A 15 2.50 -4.07 14.83
N ALA A 16 2.83 -2.78 14.79
CA ALA A 16 3.16 -1.99 15.96
C ALA A 16 2.19 -0.81 16.13
N LYS A 17 2.06 -0.34 17.37
CA LYS A 17 1.28 0.88 17.63
C LYS A 17 1.96 2.10 16.98
N PRO A 18 1.19 3.15 16.62
CA PRO A 18 1.75 4.39 16.12
C PRO A 18 2.89 4.91 17.01
N GLY A 19 4.03 5.23 16.40
CA GLY A 19 5.24 5.68 17.10
C GLY A 19 6.13 4.58 17.66
N ALA A 20 5.72 3.30 17.61
CA ALA A 20 6.52 2.15 18.08
C ALA A 20 7.06 1.28 16.93
N SER A 21 6.70 1.59 15.68
CA SER A 21 7.20 0.87 14.51
C SER A 21 8.65 1.25 14.17
N ALA A 22 9.35 0.35 13.50
CA ALA A 22 10.57 0.69 12.79
C ALA A 22 10.28 1.70 11.66
N PRO A 23 11.28 2.38 11.10
CA PRO A 23 11.11 3.19 9.90
C PRO A 23 10.49 2.41 8.75
N TYR A 24 9.66 3.08 7.93
CA TYR A 24 8.88 2.41 6.87
C TYR A 24 9.77 1.66 5.87
N ASP A 25 10.94 2.20 5.57
CA ASP A 25 11.89 1.60 4.63
C ASP A 25 12.53 0.31 5.17
N GLU A 26 12.74 0.22 6.48
CA GLU A 26 13.16 -1.02 7.15
C GLU A 26 12.03 -2.06 7.16
N MET A 27 10.82 -1.63 7.53
CA MET A 27 9.64 -2.50 7.55
C MET A 27 9.36 -3.10 6.17
N GLY A 28 9.33 -2.25 5.14
CA GLY A 28 9.10 -2.67 3.76
C GLY A 28 10.18 -3.61 3.24
N ALA A 29 11.45 -3.30 3.51
CA ALA A 29 12.56 -4.18 3.12
C ALA A 29 12.52 -5.54 3.84
N ALA A 30 12.19 -5.56 5.12
CA ALA A 30 12.10 -6.79 5.88
C ALA A 30 10.98 -7.71 5.37
N ALA A 31 9.78 -7.17 5.15
CA ALA A 31 8.66 -7.93 4.60
C ALA A 31 8.97 -8.44 3.18
N THR A 32 9.62 -7.61 2.35
CA THR A 32 10.02 -8.01 0.99
C THR A 32 11.00 -9.17 1.00
N ARG A 33 12.03 -9.13 1.88
CA ARG A 33 12.99 -10.23 1.99
C ARG A 33 12.33 -11.54 2.41
N GLN A 34 11.39 -11.48 3.36
CA GLN A 34 10.63 -12.66 3.78
C GLN A 34 9.81 -13.25 2.62
N ALA A 35 9.13 -12.39 1.84
CA ALA A 35 8.35 -12.85 0.70
C ALA A 35 9.23 -13.50 -0.39
N LEU A 36 10.40 -12.95 -0.66
CA LEU A 36 11.37 -13.51 -1.61
C LEU A 36 11.92 -14.86 -1.11
N GLU A 37 12.24 -14.95 0.18
CA GLU A 37 12.70 -16.19 0.81
C GLU A 37 11.62 -17.28 0.74
N ASP A 38 10.37 -16.94 1.07
CA ASP A 38 9.23 -17.87 0.99
C ASP A 38 8.96 -18.34 -0.43
N ALA A 39 9.13 -17.45 -1.42
CA ALA A 39 9.01 -17.79 -2.83
C ALA A 39 10.19 -18.62 -3.38
N GLY A 40 11.33 -18.61 -2.71
CA GLY A 40 12.59 -19.16 -3.23
C GLY A 40 13.14 -18.36 -4.41
N LEU A 41 12.88 -17.05 -4.48
CA LEU A 41 13.27 -16.14 -5.56
C LEU A 41 14.31 -15.12 -5.10
N GLY A 42 15.15 -14.67 -6.02
CA GLY A 42 15.99 -13.48 -5.84
C GLY A 42 15.25 -12.20 -6.21
N TYR A 43 15.74 -11.07 -5.74
CA TYR A 43 15.17 -9.78 -6.16
C TYR A 43 15.38 -9.49 -7.66
N ASP A 44 16.40 -10.08 -8.26
CA ASP A 44 16.68 -9.99 -9.70
C ASP A 44 15.66 -10.74 -10.58
N ASP A 45 14.86 -11.64 -9.98
CA ASP A 45 13.78 -12.33 -10.67
C ASP A 45 12.50 -11.47 -10.78
N ILE A 46 12.46 -10.33 -10.07
CA ILE A 46 11.32 -9.42 -10.08
C ILE A 46 11.44 -8.46 -11.27
N GLU A 47 10.40 -8.38 -12.07
CA GLU A 47 10.35 -7.53 -13.27
C GLU A 47 9.68 -6.19 -13.02
N GLN A 48 8.80 -6.10 -12.01
CA GLN A 48 8.05 -4.91 -11.66
C GLN A 48 7.60 -4.96 -10.19
N ALA A 49 7.47 -3.81 -9.54
CA ALA A 49 6.96 -3.71 -8.18
C ALA A 49 5.83 -2.69 -8.05
N TYR A 50 4.83 -3.02 -7.23
CA TYR A 50 3.77 -2.12 -6.78
C TYR A 50 3.91 -1.90 -5.29
N ALA A 51 4.20 -0.66 -4.89
CA ALA A 51 4.38 -0.27 -3.49
C ALA A 51 3.21 0.59 -3.02
N GLY A 52 2.45 0.09 -2.06
CA GLY A 52 1.28 0.75 -1.50
C GLY A 52 1.57 1.38 -0.14
N TYR A 53 1.29 2.68 0.00
CA TYR A 53 1.35 3.43 1.25
C TYR A 53 0.52 4.71 1.13
N VAL A 54 0.16 5.30 2.27
CA VAL A 54 -0.62 6.55 2.34
C VAL A 54 0.23 7.68 2.94
N TYR A 55 0.84 7.45 4.10
CA TYR A 55 1.57 8.46 4.86
C TYR A 55 3.08 8.41 4.57
N GLY A 56 3.46 8.84 3.38
CA GLY A 56 4.85 8.90 2.96
C GLY A 56 5.03 9.88 1.80
N ASP A 57 6.22 10.40 1.67
CA ASP A 57 6.59 11.24 0.54
C ASP A 57 6.55 10.44 -0.77
N SER A 58 6.49 11.15 -1.89
CA SER A 58 6.61 10.53 -3.20
C SER A 58 7.87 9.67 -3.28
N THR A 59 7.76 8.51 -3.95
CA THR A 59 8.85 7.54 -4.11
C THR A 59 9.30 6.80 -2.84
N SER A 60 8.49 6.79 -1.77
CA SER A 60 8.79 6.00 -0.58
C SER A 60 8.85 4.49 -0.86
N GLY A 61 8.13 4.00 -1.87
CA GLY A 61 8.25 2.62 -2.34
C GLY A 61 9.64 2.28 -2.86
N GLN A 62 10.23 3.16 -3.68
CA GLN A 62 11.60 3.02 -4.15
C GLN A 62 12.59 3.01 -2.97
N LYS A 63 12.40 3.92 -2.02
CA LYS A 63 13.27 3.98 -0.82
C LYS A 63 13.28 2.68 -0.04
N ALA A 64 12.13 2.04 0.14
CA ALA A 64 12.03 0.76 0.81
C ALA A 64 12.70 -0.37 0.00
N LEU A 65 12.44 -0.43 -1.31
CA LEU A 65 12.96 -1.48 -2.17
C LEU A 65 14.46 -1.35 -2.44
N TYR A 66 15.03 -0.14 -2.46
CA TYR A 66 16.47 0.07 -2.60
C TYR A 66 17.30 -0.55 -1.46
N LYS A 67 16.69 -0.81 -0.32
CA LYS A 67 17.32 -1.60 0.77
C LYS A 67 17.37 -3.09 0.48
N VAL A 68 16.58 -3.58 -0.46
CA VAL A 68 16.60 -4.98 -0.92
C VAL A 68 17.56 -5.13 -2.09
N GLY A 69 17.44 -4.26 -3.09
CA GLY A 69 18.28 -4.25 -4.27
C GLY A 69 17.99 -3.05 -5.17
N MET A 70 18.87 -2.82 -6.14
CA MET A 70 18.76 -1.75 -7.15
C MET A 70 18.89 -2.36 -8.54
N THR A 71 17.86 -3.06 -8.99
CA THR A 71 17.83 -3.78 -10.26
C THR A 71 17.34 -2.94 -11.44
N GLY A 72 16.81 -1.74 -11.16
CA GLY A 72 16.28 -0.84 -12.19
C GLY A 72 14.85 -1.18 -12.66
N ILE A 73 14.16 -2.06 -11.98
CA ILE A 73 12.76 -2.41 -12.28
C ILE A 73 11.83 -1.20 -12.09
N PRO A 74 10.73 -1.10 -12.85
CA PRO A 74 9.68 -0.14 -12.59
C PRO A 74 9.07 -0.35 -11.20
N VAL A 75 8.98 0.72 -10.42
CA VAL A 75 8.29 0.74 -9.12
C VAL A 75 7.14 1.73 -9.19
N VAL A 76 5.92 1.23 -9.09
CA VAL A 76 4.69 2.03 -9.09
C VAL A 76 4.24 2.24 -7.65
N ASN A 77 4.20 3.51 -7.22
CA ASN A 77 3.64 3.86 -5.92
C ASN A 77 2.12 4.00 -6.04
N VAL A 78 1.39 3.35 -5.14
CA VAL A 78 -0.07 3.26 -5.16
C VAL A 78 -0.61 3.92 -3.90
N ASN A 79 -1.64 4.74 -4.06
CA ASN A 79 -2.41 5.29 -2.95
C ASN A 79 -3.91 5.16 -3.26
N ASN A 80 -4.62 4.43 -2.44
CA ASN A 80 -6.07 4.29 -2.46
C ASN A 80 -6.59 4.18 -1.02
N ASN A 81 -6.14 5.09 -0.16
CA ASN A 81 -6.47 5.13 1.26
C ASN A 81 -6.28 3.74 1.92
N CYS A 82 -7.23 3.29 2.75
CA CYS A 82 -7.14 2.01 3.48
C CYS A 82 -7.08 0.77 2.56
N SER A 83 -7.49 0.88 1.30
CA SER A 83 -7.44 -0.21 0.30
C SER A 83 -6.18 -0.19 -0.57
N THR A 84 -5.17 0.60 -0.22
CA THR A 84 -3.93 0.78 -0.99
C THR A 84 -3.22 -0.55 -1.28
N GLY A 85 -3.04 -1.41 -0.27
CA GLY A 85 -2.40 -2.71 -0.44
C GLY A 85 -3.19 -3.64 -1.37
N SER A 86 -4.51 -3.70 -1.21
CA SER A 86 -5.39 -4.48 -2.09
C SER A 86 -5.36 -3.95 -3.53
N THR A 87 -5.27 -2.64 -3.71
CA THR A 87 -5.14 -2.01 -5.03
C THR A 87 -3.80 -2.36 -5.67
N ALA A 88 -2.71 -2.34 -4.93
CA ALA A 88 -1.40 -2.79 -5.41
C ALA A 88 -1.44 -4.25 -5.90
N LEU A 89 -2.07 -5.13 -5.13
CA LEU A 89 -2.26 -6.55 -5.50
C LEU A 89 -3.14 -6.70 -6.75
N PHE A 90 -4.21 -5.89 -6.87
CA PHE A 90 -5.06 -5.87 -8.04
C PHE A 90 -4.30 -5.47 -9.31
N LEU A 91 -3.47 -4.42 -9.24
CA LEU A 91 -2.64 -3.97 -10.36
C LEU A 91 -1.58 -5.01 -10.75
N ALA A 92 -0.91 -5.61 -9.78
CA ALA A 92 0.05 -6.69 -10.01
C ALA A 92 -0.60 -7.89 -10.74
N ARG A 93 -1.79 -8.29 -10.29
CA ARG A 93 -2.57 -9.33 -10.97
C ARG A 93 -2.89 -8.95 -12.42
N GLN A 94 -3.23 -7.69 -12.69
CA GLN A 94 -3.49 -7.22 -14.05
C GLN A 94 -2.22 -7.27 -14.91
N ALA A 95 -1.07 -6.85 -14.38
CA ALA A 95 0.20 -6.89 -15.10
C ALA A 95 0.55 -8.31 -15.55
N ILE A 96 0.44 -9.29 -14.65
CA ILE A 96 0.69 -10.70 -14.99
C ILE A 96 -0.38 -11.25 -15.94
N ALA A 97 -1.66 -11.01 -15.68
CA ALA A 97 -2.75 -11.52 -16.50
C ALA A 97 -2.74 -10.99 -17.94
N SER A 98 -2.19 -9.80 -18.17
CA SER A 98 -2.02 -9.19 -19.48
C SER A 98 -0.73 -9.61 -20.20
N GLY A 99 0.16 -10.30 -19.52
CA GLY A 99 1.49 -10.67 -20.06
C GLY A 99 2.49 -9.52 -20.07
N ALA A 100 2.24 -8.43 -19.34
CA ALA A 100 3.17 -7.31 -19.21
C ALA A 100 4.37 -7.65 -18.33
N ALA A 101 4.24 -8.62 -17.43
CA ALA A 101 5.29 -9.17 -16.60
C ALA A 101 4.96 -10.60 -16.20
N GLU A 102 5.99 -11.39 -15.88
CA GLU A 102 5.85 -12.78 -15.42
C GLU A 102 5.97 -12.88 -13.89
N CYS A 103 6.80 -12.03 -13.27
CA CYS A 103 7.01 -12.00 -11.83
C CYS A 103 6.95 -10.57 -11.31
N VAL A 104 6.03 -10.33 -10.37
CA VAL A 104 5.74 -8.99 -9.84
C VAL A 104 5.75 -9.02 -8.32
N LEU A 105 6.40 -8.05 -7.72
CA LEU A 105 6.39 -7.84 -6.29
C LEU A 105 5.27 -6.88 -5.88
N VAL A 106 4.55 -7.23 -4.82
CA VAL A 106 3.61 -6.32 -4.15
C VAL A 106 4.11 -6.04 -2.74
N LEU A 107 4.27 -4.79 -2.42
CA LEU A 107 4.69 -4.32 -1.10
C LEU A 107 3.65 -3.35 -0.54
N GLY A 108 3.24 -3.54 0.70
CA GLY A 108 2.48 -2.56 1.47
C GLY A 108 3.21 -2.21 2.76
N PHE A 109 3.26 -0.95 3.11
CA PHE A 109 3.78 -0.49 4.40
C PHE A 109 3.06 0.76 4.86
N GLU A 110 3.07 1.00 6.17
CA GLU A 110 2.53 2.23 6.74
C GLU A 110 3.25 2.57 8.04
N GLN A 111 3.81 3.76 8.12
CA GLN A 111 4.41 4.29 9.35
C GLN A 111 3.46 5.33 9.94
N MET A 112 2.51 4.87 10.73
CA MET A 112 1.51 5.75 11.33
C MET A 112 2.05 6.53 12.51
N THR A 113 1.64 7.79 12.61
CA THR A 113 1.81 8.63 13.80
C THR A 113 0.49 8.75 14.56
N PRO A 114 0.51 9.07 15.86
CA PRO A 114 -0.73 9.39 16.59
C PRO A 114 -1.55 10.45 15.85
N GLY A 115 -2.83 10.21 15.63
CA GLY A 115 -3.73 11.12 14.90
C GLY A 115 -3.68 11.01 13.37
N ALA A 116 -2.98 10.06 12.81
CA ALA A 116 -2.82 9.89 11.35
C ALA A 116 -4.13 9.62 10.59
N LEU A 117 -5.21 9.25 11.25
CA LEU A 117 -6.54 9.09 10.61
C LEU A 117 -7.24 10.44 10.31
N GLY A 118 -6.68 11.55 10.75
CA GLY A 118 -7.16 12.88 10.41
C GLY A 118 -6.62 13.37 9.07
N SER A 119 -7.08 14.56 8.65
CA SER A 119 -6.56 15.23 7.46
C SER A 119 -5.08 15.61 7.66
N VAL A 120 -4.24 15.23 6.71
CA VAL A 120 -2.81 15.57 6.70
C VAL A 120 -2.57 16.94 6.04
N PHE A 121 -3.38 17.30 5.04
CA PHE A 121 -3.27 18.55 4.30
C PHE A 121 -4.49 19.42 4.55
N ASN A 122 -4.27 20.57 5.21
CA ASN A 122 -5.34 21.53 5.55
C ASN A 122 -5.36 22.75 4.60
N ASP A 123 -4.49 22.76 3.59
CA ASP A 123 -4.32 23.84 2.61
C ASP A 123 -5.03 23.58 1.28
N ARG A 124 -5.76 22.48 1.19
CA ARG A 124 -6.46 22.02 -0.01
C ARG A 124 -7.76 21.27 0.33
N PRO A 125 -8.71 21.16 -0.64
CA PRO A 125 -9.96 20.44 -0.42
C PRO A 125 -9.72 18.98 0.01
N SER A 126 -10.56 18.50 0.93
CA SER A 126 -10.55 17.10 1.31
C SER A 126 -11.12 16.23 0.19
N PRO A 127 -10.51 15.08 -0.14
CA PRO A 127 -11.09 14.14 -1.08
C PRO A 127 -12.42 13.52 -0.57
N PHE A 128 -12.72 13.68 0.72
CA PHE A 128 -13.94 13.17 1.34
C PHE A 128 -15.10 14.17 1.34
N ASP A 129 -14.86 15.45 1.01
CA ASP A 129 -15.92 16.49 1.02
C ASP A 129 -17.20 16.06 0.28
N PRO A 130 -17.15 15.49 -0.95
CA PRO A 130 -18.36 15.05 -1.63
C PRO A 130 -19.05 13.87 -0.94
N PHE A 131 -18.28 12.97 -0.35
CA PHE A 131 -18.81 11.81 0.38
C PHE A 131 -19.46 12.25 1.69
N ASP A 132 -18.83 13.16 2.42
CA ASP A 132 -19.37 13.73 3.65
C ASP A 132 -20.71 14.43 3.39
N ALA A 133 -20.80 15.23 2.33
CA ALA A 133 -22.04 15.92 1.98
C ALA A 133 -23.19 14.94 1.69
N VAL A 134 -22.94 13.87 0.92
CA VAL A 134 -23.95 12.83 0.65
C VAL A 134 -24.31 12.06 1.92
N THR A 135 -23.33 11.75 2.76
CA THR A 135 -23.58 11.04 4.03
C THR A 135 -24.41 11.88 4.97
N ASP A 136 -24.13 13.17 5.09
CA ASP A 136 -24.90 14.09 5.93
C ASP A 136 -26.35 14.22 5.46
N GLU A 137 -26.57 14.26 4.12
CA GLU A 137 -27.90 14.28 3.53
C GLU A 137 -28.68 12.99 3.80
N LEU A 138 -28.05 11.83 3.60
CA LEU A 138 -28.71 10.54 3.76
C LEU A 138 -28.99 10.17 5.20
N VAL A 139 -28.07 10.47 6.10
CA VAL A 139 -28.17 10.09 7.52
C VAL A 139 -28.91 11.16 8.33
N GLY A 140 -28.92 12.41 7.89
CA GLY A 140 -29.55 13.54 8.59
C GLY A 140 -28.90 13.85 9.95
N MET A 141 -27.66 13.44 10.14
CA MET A 141 -26.89 13.58 11.38
C MET A 141 -25.50 14.18 11.07
N PRO A 142 -25.35 15.48 10.88
CA PRO A 142 -24.11 16.11 10.45
C PRO A 142 -22.93 15.93 11.43
N ASP A 143 -23.20 15.65 12.70
CA ASP A 143 -22.19 15.57 13.75
C ASP A 143 -21.80 14.12 14.14
N ILE A 144 -22.01 13.15 13.26
CA ILE A 144 -21.57 11.78 13.54
C ILE A 144 -20.03 11.73 13.61
N PRO A 145 -19.44 11.13 14.66
CA PRO A 145 -17.99 10.95 14.74
C PRO A 145 -17.43 10.23 13.51
N LEU A 146 -16.29 10.68 13.02
CA LEU A 146 -15.61 10.15 11.84
C LEU A 146 -15.52 8.61 11.83
N ALA A 147 -15.22 8.01 12.98
CA ALA A 147 -15.14 6.57 13.11
C ALA A 147 -16.47 5.85 12.78
N LEU A 148 -17.62 6.48 13.09
CA LEU A 148 -18.93 5.90 12.76
C LEU A 148 -19.34 6.16 11.32
N ARG A 149 -18.81 7.20 10.67
CA ARG A 149 -19.09 7.49 9.25
C ARG A 149 -18.44 6.49 8.31
N TYR A 150 -17.20 6.05 8.62
CA TYR A 150 -16.37 5.27 7.71
C TYR A 150 -16.16 3.83 8.16
N PHE A 151 -16.45 3.48 9.40
CA PHE A 151 -16.17 2.17 9.98
C PHE A 151 -17.36 1.54 10.73
N GLY A 152 -18.53 2.19 10.71
CA GLY A 152 -19.77 1.72 11.34
C GLY A 152 -20.59 0.77 10.47
#